data_37902dd7f32590d5dff6e281bc57abbc
#
_entry.id   37902dd7f32590d5dff6e281bc57abbc
#
_cell.length_a   1.000
_cell.length_b   1.000
_cell.length_c   1.000
_cell.angle_alpha   90.00
_cell.angle_beta   90.00
_cell.angle_gamma   90.00
#
_symmetry.space_group_name_H-M   'P 1'
#
loop_
_entity.id
_entity.type
_entity.pdbx_description
1 polymer ?
#
loop_
_entity_poly.entity_id
_entity_poly.type
_entity_poly.pdbx_seq_one_letter_code
_entity_poly.pdbx_strand_id
1 'polypeptide(L)'
;MTILDIPVKTLAGQDSSLGAAASPGPGLPGRALLVVNVASKCGLTPQYTALEKLHEQFAARGFAVVGFPCNQFGGQEPGTAEEIAEFCSASYGVTFPMFEKIEVNGPGRHPIYVALTETPDANGKAGDIQWNFEKFLVSQDGTVAGRFRPRTTPDSPEVLEAIEANLPAG
;
A
#
# COMPACT_ATOMS: atom_id res chain seq x y z
N MET A 1 -12.04 12.00 -11.80
CA MET A 1 -11.77 10.65 -11.28
C MET A 1 -10.33 10.56 -10.83
N THR A 2 -10.08 10.04 -9.66
CA THR A 2 -8.73 9.87 -9.11
C THR A 2 -8.40 8.39 -8.96
N ILE A 3 -7.17 8.09 -8.55
CA ILE A 3 -6.75 6.72 -8.25
C ILE A 3 -7.64 6.05 -7.19
N LEU A 4 -8.28 6.85 -6.34
CA LEU A 4 -9.18 6.35 -5.30
C LEU A 4 -10.43 5.67 -5.86
N ASP A 5 -10.82 5.99 -7.09
CA ASP A 5 -12.06 5.49 -7.71
C ASP A 5 -11.85 4.22 -8.53
N ILE A 6 -10.62 3.77 -8.73
CA ILE A 6 -10.32 2.59 -9.55
C ILE A 6 -10.82 1.32 -8.85
N PRO A 7 -11.66 0.49 -9.51
CA PRO A 7 -12.14 -0.75 -8.90
C PRO A 7 -11.02 -1.74 -8.63
N VAL A 8 -11.06 -2.36 -7.46
CA VAL A 8 -10.17 -3.47 -7.09
C VAL A 8 -10.87 -4.28 -6.00
N LYS A 9 -10.65 -5.58 -5.98
CA LYS A 9 -11.26 -6.44 -4.95
C LYS A 9 -10.39 -6.49 -3.70
N THR A 10 -11.03 -6.67 -2.56
CA THR A 10 -10.32 -6.99 -1.32
C THR A 10 -9.71 -8.38 -1.41
N LEU A 11 -8.83 -8.72 -0.49
CA LEU A 11 -8.24 -10.06 -0.42
C LEU A 11 -9.31 -11.14 -0.27
N ALA A 12 -10.41 -10.82 0.39
CA ALA A 12 -11.56 -11.72 0.54
C ALA A 12 -12.46 -11.81 -0.70
N GLY A 13 -12.15 -11.04 -1.76
CA GLY A 13 -12.89 -11.10 -3.02
C GLY A 13 -14.08 -10.15 -3.13
N GLN A 14 -14.23 -9.22 -2.22
CA GLN A 14 -15.31 -8.23 -2.25
C GLN A 14 -14.95 -7.03 -3.11
N ASP A 15 -15.89 -6.47 -3.83
CA ASP A 15 -15.69 -5.27 -4.63
C ASP A 15 -15.32 -4.09 -3.72
N SER A 16 -14.29 -3.34 -4.12
CA SER A 16 -13.77 -2.25 -3.30
C SER A 16 -13.00 -1.23 -4.17
N SER A 17 -12.23 -0.36 -3.51
CA SER A 17 -11.35 0.63 -4.13
C SER A 17 -10.42 1.19 -3.05
N LEU A 18 -9.39 1.93 -3.45
CA LEU A 18 -8.58 2.68 -2.49
C LEU A 18 -9.43 3.70 -1.74
N GLY A 19 -10.40 4.31 -2.43
CA GLY A 19 -11.33 5.26 -1.80
C GLY A 19 -12.15 4.63 -0.67
N ALA A 20 -12.56 3.37 -0.83
CA ALA A 20 -13.27 2.64 0.22
C ALA A 20 -12.37 2.41 1.44
N ALA A 21 -11.09 2.06 1.20
CA ALA A 21 -10.11 1.89 2.28
C ALA A 21 -9.76 3.22 2.95
N ALA A 22 -9.81 4.32 2.18
CA ALA A 22 -9.53 5.66 2.70
C ALA A 22 -10.70 6.26 3.49
N SER A 23 -11.90 5.71 3.36
CA SER A 23 -13.10 6.26 4.01
C SER A 23 -13.31 5.61 5.37
N PRO A 24 -13.22 6.38 6.46
CA PRO A 24 -13.50 5.85 7.80
C PRO A 24 -15.00 5.77 8.09
N GLY A 25 -15.85 6.32 7.20
CA GLY A 25 -17.29 6.32 7.37
C GLY A 25 -17.94 7.63 6.91
N PRO A 26 -19.27 7.67 6.81
CA PRO A 26 -19.98 8.88 6.37
C PRO A 26 -19.69 10.10 7.24
N GLY A 27 -19.40 11.22 6.60
CA GLY A 27 -19.19 12.50 7.29
C GLY A 27 -17.82 12.67 7.92
N LEU A 28 -16.92 11.68 7.78
CA LEU A 28 -15.57 11.78 8.31
C LEU A 28 -14.57 12.08 7.18
N PRO A 29 -13.45 12.77 7.48
CA PRO A 29 -12.44 13.06 6.46
C PRO A 29 -11.83 11.76 5.91
N GLY A 30 -11.47 11.77 4.64
CA GLY A 30 -10.73 10.68 4.05
C GLY A 30 -9.35 10.50 4.68
N ARG A 31 -8.78 9.31 4.51
CA ARG A 31 -7.45 9.00 5.03
C ARG A 31 -6.39 9.19 3.96
N ALA A 32 -5.17 9.55 4.39
CA ALA A 32 -3.98 9.35 3.57
C ALA A 32 -3.63 7.86 3.60
N LEU A 33 -3.10 7.34 2.49
CA LEU A 33 -2.79 5.91 2.37
C LEU A 33 -1.32 5.69 2.04
N LEU A 34 -0.69 4.72 2.69
CA LEU A 34 0.59 4.18 2.24
C LEU A 34 0.30 2.87 1.50
N VAL A 35 0.48 2.89 0.19
CA VAL A 35 0.17 1.76 -0.70
C VAL A 35 1.44 0.96 -0.93
N VAL A 36 1.40 -0.33 -0.61
CA VAL A 36 2.59 -1.21 -0.63
C VAL A 36 2.28 -2.51 -1.37
N ASN A 37 3.15 -2.90 -2.29
CA ASN A 37 3.09 -4.24 -2.87
C ASN A 37 3.87 -5.19 -1.97
N VAL A 38 3.22 -6.25 -1.54
CA VAL A 38 3.73 -7.12 -0.46
C VAL A 38 3.94 -8.56 -0.91
N ALA A 39 4.77 -9.29 -0.15
CA ALA A 39 5.03 -10.69 -0.38
C ALA A 39 5.33 -11.41 0.94
N SER A 40 5.00 -12.71 0.99
CA SER A 40 5.13 -13.51 2.21
C SER A 40 6.49 -14.19 2.36
N LYS A 41 7.27 -14.28 1.28
CA LYS A 41 8.53 -15.06 1.24
C LYS A 41 9.74 -14.24 0.80
N CYS A 42 9.70 -12.94 0.97
CA CYS A 42 10.77 -12.01 0.61
C CYS A 42 11.70 -11.77 1.80
N GLY A 43 12.97 -11.46 1.52
CA GLY A 43 13.89 -10.99 2.55
C GLY A 43 13.43 -9.70 3.22
N LEU A 44 12.58 -8.91 2.55
CA LEU A 44 12.01 -7.68 3.09
C LEU A 44 10.68 -7.89 3.82
N THR A 45 10.15 -9.13 3.83
CA THR A 45 8.87 -9.44 4.49
C THR A 45 8.79 -8.95 5.95
N PRO A 46 9.89 -8.93 6.74
CA PRO A 46 9.83 -8.34 8.07
C PRO A 46 9.40 -6.88 8.13
N GLN A 47 9.40 -6.15 7.01
CA GLN A 47 8.85 -4.79 6.96
C GLN A 47 7.36 -4.73 7.33
N TYR A 48 6.64 -5.86 7.28
CA TYR A 48 5.27 -5.93 7.79
C TYR A 48 5.15 -5.41 9.22
N THR A 49 6.14 -5.70 10.06
CA THR A 49 6.13 -5.23 11.45
C THR A 49 6.08 -3.70 11.53
N ALA A 50 6.93 -3.03 10.77
CA ALA A 50 6.97 -1.57 10.75
C ALA A 50 5.72 -0.98 10.08
N LEU A 51 5.21 -1.64 9.04
CA LEU A 51 3.97 -1.22 8.37
C LEU A 51 2.78 -1.27 9.33
N GLU A 52 2.65 -2.36 10.09
CA GLU A 52 1.56 -2.48 11.06
C GLU A 52 1.69 -1.43 12.18
N LYS A 53 2.91 -1.15 12.64
CA LYS A 53 3.13 -0.09 13.63
C LYS A 53 2.72 1.28 13.11
N LEU A 54 3.05 1.60 11.85
CA LEU A 54 2.61 2.86 11.24
C LEU A 54 1.10 2.94 11.18
N HIS A 55 0.46 1.85 10.77
CA HIS A 55 -0.99 1.80 10.68
C HIS A 55 -1.63 2.07 12.03
N GLU A 56 -1.17 1.40 13.08
CA GLU A 56 -1.69 1.58 14.43
C GLU A 56 -1.41 2.99 14.97
N GLN A 57 -0.20 3.51 14.72
CA GLN A 57 0.23 4.81 15.23
C GLN A 57 -0.58 5.96 14.64
N PHE A 58 -0.87 5.91 13.34
CA PHE A 58 -1.49 7.03 12.63
C PHE A 58 -2.97 6.83 12.27
N ALA A 59 -3.55 5.66 12.58
CA ALA A 59 -4.93 5.36 12.18
C ALA A 59 -5.93 6.40 12.70
N ALA A 60 -5.79 6.83 13.96
CA ALA A 60 -6.68 7.82 14.57
C ALA A 60 -6.46 9.22 14.00
N ARG A 61 -5.36 9.45 13.29
CA ARG A 61 -5.00 10.75 12.71
C ARG A 61 -5.34 10.84 11.23
N GLY A 62 -6.08 9.86 10.69
CA GLY A 62 -6.51 9.88 9.29
C GLY A 62 -5.52 9.25 8.33
N PHE A 63 -4.98 8.09 8.68
CA PHE A 63 -4.01 7.35 7.89
C PHE A 63 -4.33 5.86 7.89
N ALA A 64 -3.99 5.18 6.81
CA ALA A 64 -4.01 3.72 6.76
C ALA A 64 -2.90 3.21 5.84
N VAL A 65 -2.38 2.02 6.15
CA VAL A 65 -1.56 1.25 5.21
C VAL A 65 -2.51 0.35 4.44
N VAL A 66 -2.26 0.15 3.14
CA VAL A 66 -2.97 -0.84 2.34
C VAL A 66 -1.97 -1.70 1.59
N GLY A 67 -2.21 -3.01 1.55
CA GLY A 67 -1.31 -3.97 0.93
C GLY A 67 -1.89 -4.64 -0.30
N PHE A 68 -1.06 -4.76 -1.35
CA PHE A 68 -1.39 -5.51 -2.57
C PHE A 68 -0.40 -6.66 -2.73
N PRO A 69 -0.81 -7.91 -2.49
CA PRO A 69 0.07 -9.04 -2.75
C PRO A 69 0.45 -9.10 -4.23
N CYS A 70 1.72 -9.42 -4.51
CA CYS A 70 2.21 -9.51 -5.87
C CYS A 70 3.26 -10.62 -5.97
N ASN A 71 3.12 -11.49 -6.99
CA ASN A 71 4.01 -12.65 -7.18
C ASN A 71 5.06 -12.44 -8.27
N GLN A 72 5.23 -11.20 -8.77
CA GLN A 72 6.11 -10.94 -9.92
C GLN A 72 7.60 -10.86 -9.56
N PHE A 73 7.95 -10.74 -8.29
CA PHE A 73 9.33 -10.58 -7.86
C PHE A 73 9.86 -11.88 -7.24
N GLY A 74 10.49 -12.70 -8.06
CA GLY A 74 11.06 -13.97 -7.63
C GLY A 74 10.04 -15.03 -7.23
N GLY A 75 8.75 -14.85 -7.57
CA GLY A 75 7.71 -15.79 -7.16
C GLY A 75 7.52 -15.86 -5.65
N GLN A 76 7.73 -14.76 -4.94
CA GLN A 76 7.75 -14.74 -3.47
C GLN A 76 6.38 -14.54 -2.82
N GLU A 77 5.30 -14.53 -3.62
CA GLU A 77 3.92 -14.52 -3.12
C GLU A 77 3.08 -15.58 -3.86
N PRO A 78 3.45 -16.88 -3.76
CA PRO A 78 2.77 -17.93 -4.53
C PRO A 78 1.44 -18.40 -3.93
N GLY A 79 1.13 -18.01 -2.69
CA GLY A 79 -0.03 -18.52 -1.97
C GLY A 79 -1.36 -18.02 -2.50
N THR A 80 -2.44 -18.70 -2.07
CA THR A 80 -3.82 -18.26 -2.32
C THR A 80 -4.16 -17.07 -1.43
N ALA A 81 -5.28 -16.40 -1.71
CA ALA A 81 -5.76 -15.30 -0.87
C ALA A 81 -5.91 -15.73 0.59
N GLU A 82 -6.43 -16.94 0.83
CA GLU A 82 -6.62 -17.48 2.18
C GLU A 82 -5.31 -17.71 2.89
N GLU A 83 -4.32 -18.28 2.20
CA GLU A 83 -2.98 -18.52 2.74
C GLU A 83 -2.28 -17.19 3.06
N ILE A 84 -2.42 -16.19 2.21
CA ILE A 84 -1.85 -14.84 2.43
C ILE A 84 -2.49 -14.19 3.66
N ALA A 85 -3.82 -14.25 3.76
CA ALA A 85 -4.54 -13.67 4.89
C ALA A 85 -4.12 -14.33 6.21
N GLU A 86 -4.00 -15.64 6.22
CA GLU A 86 -3.56 -16.39 7.41
C GLU A 86 -2.11 -16.04 7.78
N PHE A 87 -1.22 -15.98 6.80
CA PHE A 87 0.19 -15.61 7.03
C PHE A 87 0.30 -14.22 7.66
N CYS A 88 -0.39 -13.22 7.08
CA CYS A 88 -0.35 -11.85 7.57
C CYS A 88 -0.87 -11.75 9.01
N SER A 89 -1.99 -12.43 9.29
CA SER A 89 -2.58 -12.41 10.62
C SER A 89 -1.72 -13.16 11.65
N ALA A 90 -1.33 -14.40 11.33
CA ALA A 90 -0.63 -15.28 12.29
C ALA A 90 0.82 -14.87 12.52
N SER A 91 1.52 -14.42 11.47
CA SER A 91 2.95 -14.16 11.56
C SER A 91 3.28 -12.71 11.92
N TYR A 92 2.43 -11.74 11.52
CA TYR A 92 2.71 -10.31 11.70
C TYR A 92 1.58 -9.52 12.33
N GLY A 93 0.44 -10.16 12.62
CA GLY A 93 -0.71 -9.47 13.24
C GLY A 93 -1.24 -8.31 12.42
N VAL A 94 -1.22 -8.44 11.10
CA VAL A 94 -1.62 -7.36 10.18
C VAL A 94 -3.10 -7.05 10.36
N THR A 95 -3.42 -5.77 10.62
CA THR A 95 -4.79 -5.27 10.74
C THR A 95 -5.17 -4.28 9.65
N PHE A 96 -4.20 -3.81 8.85
CA PHE A 96 -4.51 -2.89 7.76
C PHE A 96 -5.17 -3.62 6.58
N PRO A 97 -5.94 -2.89 5.73
CA PRO A 97 -6.63 -3.49 4.61
C PRO A 97 -5.68 -4.17 3.62
N MET A 98 -6.03 -5.38 3.22
CA MET A 98 -5.33 -6.13 2.18
C MET A 98 -6.25 -6.29 0.98
N PHE A 99 -5.70 -6.08 -0.22
CA PHE A 99 -6.42 -6.25 -1.48
C PHE A 99 -6.01 -7.54 -2.18
N GLU A 100 -6.65 -7.83 -3.31
CA GLU A 100 -6.36 -9.03 -4.10
C GLU A 100 -4.94 -9.01 -4.65
N LYS A 101 -4.42 -10.20 -4.94
CA LYS A 101 -3.13 -10.35 -5.61
C LYS A 101 -3.24 -9.76 -7.02
N ILE A 102 -2.31 -8.86 -7.36
CA ILE A 102 -2.30 -8.17 -8.65
C ILE A 102 -0.92 -8.20 -9.29
N GLU A 103 -0.85 -7.79 -10.55
CA GLU A 103 0.42 -7.48 -11.21
C GLU A 103 0.66 -5.98 -11.12
N VAL A 104 1.89 -5.60 -10.83
CA VAL A 104 2.30 -4.19 -10.67
C VAL A 104 3.18 -3.69 -11.81
N ASN A 105 3.71 -4.61 -12.63
CA ASN A 105 4.56 -4.32 -13.80
C ASN A 105 4.08 -5.11 -15.01
N GLY A 106 4.46 -4.65 -16.21
CA GLY A 106 4.24 -5.36 -17.47
C GLY A 106 2.83 -5.19 -18.04
N PRO A 107 2.48 -6.02 -19.04
CA PRO A 107 1.20 -5.87 -19.75
C PRO A 107 -0.04 -6.04 -18.88
N GLY A 108 0.07 -6.84 -17.81
CA GLY A 108 -1.02 -7.08 -16.89
C GLY A 108 -1.06 -6.12 -15.69
N ARG A 109 -0.26 -5.07 -15.72
CA ARG A 109 -0.22 -4.08 -14.63
C ARG A 109 -1.61 -3.56 -14.31
N HIS A 110 -1.98 -3.65 -13.02
CA HIS A 110 -3.27 -3.16 -12.56
C HIS A 110 -3.39 -1.65 -12.77
N PRO A 111 -4.57 -1.12 -13.12
CA PRO A 111 -4.75 0.32 -13.36
C PRO A 111 -4.28 1.22 -12.22
N ILE A 112 -4.42 0.79 -10.97
CA ILE A 112 -3.89 1.53 -9.82
C ILE A 112 -2.38 1.73 -9.98
N TYR A 113 -1.66 0.69 -10.37
CA TYR A 113 -0.21 0.76 -10.54
C TYR A 113 0.21 1.43 -11.85
N VAL A 114 -0.66 1.47 -12.86
CA VAL A 114 -0.42 2.32 -14.04
C VAL A 114 -0.28 3.77 -13.60
N ALA A 115 -1.18 4.22 -12.72
CA ALA A 115 -1.12 5.59 -12.18
C ALA A 115 0.08 5.78 -11.23
N LEU A 116 0.30 4.84 -10.31
CA LEU A 116 1.38 4.96 -9.33
C LEU A 116 2.77 5.00 -9.96
N THR A 117 3.02 4.16 -10.96
CA THR A 117 4.34 4.05 -11.59
C THR A 117 4.72 5.26 -12.44
N GLU A 118 3.78 6.14 -12.74
CA GLU A 118 4.06 7.44 -13.37
C GLU A 118 4.69 8.43 -12.39
N THR A 119 4.59 8.17 -11.09
CA THR A 119 5.12 9.06 -10.05
C THR A 119 6.62 8.83 -9.88
N PRO A 120 7.44 9.91 -9.91
CA PRO A 120 8.88 9.77 -9.65
C PRO A 120 9.17 9.60 -8.15
N ASP A 121 10.32 8.98 -7.85
CA ASP A 121 10.85 8.93 -6.50
C ASP A 121 11.58 10.26 -6.15
N ALA A 122 12.23 10.31 -5.00
CA ALA A 122 12.96 11.49 -4.55
C ALA A 122 14.13 11.88 -5.46
N ASN A 123 14.60 10.93 -6.29
CA ASN A 123 15.66 11.16 -7.27
C ASN A 123 15.13 11.51 -8.67
N GLY A 124 13.82 11.68 -8.81
CA GLY A 124 13.18 12.00 -10.06
C GLY A 124 12.97 10.83 -11.01
N LYS A 125 13.05 9.60 -10.52
CA LYS A 125 12.89 8.39 -11.33
C LYS A 125 11.49 7.80 -11.17
N ALA A 126 10.75 7.76 -12.27
CA ALA A 126 9.48 7.05 -12.39
C ALA A 126 9.73 5.66 -13.01
N GLY A 127 8.68 4.95 -13.35
CA GLY A 127 8.75 3.67 -14.04
C GLY A 127 8.44 2.48 -13.15
N ASP A 128 8.87 1.29 -13.59
CA ASP A 128 8.50 0.02 -12.97
C ASP A 128 8.83 -0.08 -11.48
N ILE A 129 8.00 -0.85 -10.77
CA ILE A 129 8.26 -1.26 -9.39
C ILE A 129 9.54 -2.11 -9.38
N GLN A 130 10.46 -1.80 -8.50
CA GLN A 130 11.77 -2.44 -8.47
C GLN A 130 11.78 -3.79 -7.77
N TRP A 131 10.97 -3.96 -6.72
CA TRP A 131 10.88 -5.19 -5.95
C TRP A 131 9.67 -5.15 -5.03
N ASN A 132 9.48 -6.19 -4.22
CA ASN A 132 8.46 -6.21 -3.17
C ASN A 132 8.71 -5.09 -2.15
N PHE A 133 7.64 -4.60 -1.53
CA PHE A 133 7.68 -3.57 -0.49
C PHE A 133 8.12 -2.19 -0.97
N GLU A 134 7.86 -1.86 -2.22
CA GLU A 134 7.91 -0.48 -2.69
C GLU A 134 6.65 0.25 -2.21
N LYS A 135 6.78 1.51 -1.81
CA LYS A 135 5.71 2.24 -1.12
C LYS A 135 5.37 3.53 -1.86
N PHE A 136 4.08 3.85 -1.87
CA PHE A 136 3.57 5.11 -2.40
C PHE A 136 2.68 5.76 -1.37
N LEU A 137 2.87 7.04 -1.12
CA LEU A 137 1.99 7.81 -0.24
C LEU A 137 0.95 8.53 -1.10
N VAL A 138 -0.33 8.23 -0.84
CA VAL A 138 -1.47 8.84 -1.53
C VAL A 138 -2.20 9.71 -0.52
N SER A 139 -2.36 11.00 -0.84
CA SER A 139 -3.07 11.92 0.04
C SER A 139 -4.58 11.68 -0.02
N GLN A 140 -5.32 12.29 0.91
CA GLN A 140 -6.76 12.08 1.03
C GLN A 140 -7.54 12.46 -0.23
N ASP A 141 -7.00 13.31 -1.09
CA ASP A 141 -7.64 13.73 -2.35
C ASP A 141 -7.26 12.85 -3.55
N GLY A 142 -6.44 11.83 -3.34
CA GLY A 142 -5.99 10.93 -4.40
C GLY A 142 -4.70 11.34 -5.10
N THR A 143 -4.06 12.42 -4.66
CA THR A 143 -2.76 12.84 -5.20
C THR A 143 -1.66 11.93 -4.65
N VAL A 144 -0.77 11.45 -5.51
CA VAL A 144 0.38 10.65 -5.08
C VAL A 144 1.47 11.62 -4.61
N ALA A 145 1.67 11.66 -3.29
CA ALA A 145 2.55 12.64 -2.64
C ALA A 145 4.00 12.16 -2.48
N GLY A 146 4.26 10.86 -2.63
CA GLY A 146 5.61 10.34 -2.48
C GLY A 146 5.75 8.90 -2.94
N ARG A 147 7.00 8.51 -3.25
CA ARG A 147 7.36 7.15 -3.64
C ARG A 147 8.65 6.77 -2.94
N PHE A 148 8.62 5.63 -2.26
CA PHE A 148 9.75 5.12 -1.47
C PHE A 148 10.12 3.74 -1.97
N ARG A 149 11.38 3.56 -2.35
CA ARG A 149 11.85 2.31 -2.93
C ARG A 149 11.84 1.18 -1.89
N PRO A 150 11.94 -0.10 -2.32
CA PRO A 150 11.73 -1.25 -1.42
C PRO A 150 12.58 -1.25 -0.16
N ARG A 151 13.85 -0.86 -0.26
CA ARG A 151 14.77 -0.89 0.88
C ARG A 151 14.59 0.26 1.87
N THR A 152 13.85 1.28 1.49
CA THR A 152 13.48 2.36 2.42
C THR A 152 12.47 1.80 3.40
N THR A 153 12.85 1.66 4.67
CA THR A 153 11.99 1.06 5.66
C THR A 153 10.80 1.97 5.99
N PRO A 154 9.64 1.38 6.35
CA PRO A 154 8.45 2.18 6.63
C PRO A 154 8.62 3.17 7.78
N ASP A 155 9.49 2.87 8.73
CA ASP A 155 9.75 3.70 9.88
C ASP A 155 10.93 4.67 9.69
N SER A 156 11.43 4.81 8.45
CA SER A 156 12.51 5.76 8.17
C SER A 156 12.03 7.21 8.33
N PRO A 157 12.94 8.15 8.68
CA PRO A 157 12.56 9.55 8.86
C PRO A 157 11.85 10.16 7.65
N GLU A 158 12.29 9.83 6.42
CA GLU A 158 11.67 10.39 5.20
C GLU A 158 10.22 9.94 5.02
N VAL A 159 9.91 8.69 5.39
CA VAL A 159 8.53 8.18 5.31
C VAL A 159 7.67 8.83 6.39
N LEU A 160 8.18 8.90 7.62
CA LEU A 160 7.45 9.51 8.73
C LEU A 160 7.15 10.99 8.47
N GLU A 161 8.13 11.74 7.96
CA GLU A 161 7.93 13.16 7.62
C GLU A 161 6.88 13.34 6.52
N ALA A 162 6.92 12.48 5.49
CA ALA A 162 5.96 12.56 4.40
C ALA A 162 4.54 12.24 4.89
N ILE A 163 4.38 11.25 5.77
CA ILE A 163 3.08 10.91 6.35
C ILE A 163 2.55 12.11 7.15
N GLU A 164 3.37 12.66 8.05
CA GLU A 164 2.97 13.81 8.88
C GLU A 164 2.53 15.00 8.02
N ALA A 165 3.23 15.26 6.92
CA ALA A 165 2.94 16.39 6.02
C ALA A 165 1.63 16.19 5.23
N ASN A 166 1.13 14.96 5.13
CA ASN A 166 -0.04 14.63 4.33
C ASN A 166 -1.24 14.14 5.13
N LEU A 167 -1.17 14.18 6.45
CA LEU A 167 -2.31 13.82 7.30
C LEU A 167 -3.41 14.88 7.15
N PRO A 168 -4.71 14.47 7.20
CA PRO A 168 -5.79 15.42 7.20
C PRO A 168 -5.66 16.40 8.36
N ALA A 169 -6.06 17.64 8.14
CA ALA A 169 -6.16 18.63 9.21
C ALA A 169 -7.23 18.16 10.19
N GLY A 170 -6.82 17.91 11.42
CA GLY A 170 -7.68 17.30 12.41
C GLY A 170 -8.24 18.23 13.41
#